data_0cd4f92521bb6b5a231bcf9816ac78d2
#
_entry.id   0cd4f92521bb6b5a231bcf9816ac78d2
#
_cell.length_a   1.000
_cell.length_b   1.000
_cell.length_c   1.000
_cell.angle_alpha   90.00
_cell.angle_beta   90.00
_cell.angle_gamma   90.00
#
_symmetry.space_group_name_H-M   'P 1'
#
loop_
_entity.id
_entity.type
_entity.pdbx_description
1 polymer ?
#
loop_
_entity_poly.entity_id
_entity_poly.type
_entity_poly.pdbx_seq_one_letter_code
_entity_poly.pdbx_strand_id
1 'polypeptide(L)'
;MLDGRDFALDGAPAGDGVSRFARELPERWCFDGRAFGGYTSALALAAMFAHSGRPAAASLSVTFVDGGAPGPLEIDVRSIRGGRTAAAVEATVRQRGRTILIANSWFADGWLGPPSVDAPIPFERYGTAASPLPDPSAGSSLDWIGEEYPSLRFAQRRGVDYPASLAHFADRRPEVALWVSTDGGAPGDLSDPLEHPQIADVLHADAHLFDAPGKVCGFVDAWLLSLDLSVVWQPGAHLVPSTAWRLLESRGSVANGGVSAYGSLRGSDGSLLAVLTSQGLIR
;
A
#
# COMPACT_ATOMS: atom_id res chain seq x y z
N MET A 1 0.95 -2.65 19.28
CA MET A 1 1.83 -1.47 19.11
C MET A 1 2.88 -1.88 18.10
N LEU A 2 2.89 -1.24 16.92
CA LEU A 2 3.93 -1.47 15.93
C LEU A 2 5.22 -0.83 16.46
N ASP A 3 6.31 -1.57 16.41
CA ASP A 3 7.62 -1.05 16.70
C ASP A 3 8.15 -0.44 15.39
N GLY A 4 8.47 0.85 15.35
CA GLY A 4 9.05 1.54 14.19
C GLY A 4 10.31 0.88 13.63
N ARG A 5 10.87 -0.06 14.37
CA ARG A 5 11.92 -0.94 13.91
C ARG A 5 11.50 -1.92 12.82
N ASP A 6 10.19 -2.12 12.58
CA ASP A 6 9.73 -3.10 11.58
C ASP A 6 10.21 -2.80 10.15
N PHE A 7 10.44 -1.54 9.85
CA PHE A 7 10.93 -1.08 8.54
C PHE A 7 12.38 -0.58 8.58
N ALA A 8 13.06 -0.64 9.71
CA ALA A 8 14.47 -0.28 9.77
C ALA A 8 15.29 -1.27 8.93
N LEU A 9 16.07 -0.76 8.00
CA LEU A 9 16.88 -1.53 7.07
C LEU A 9 18.34 -1.56 7.56
N ASP A 10 18.93 -2.75 7.59
CA ASP A 10 20.36 -2.92 7.80
C ASP A 10 21.06 -2.83 6.45
N GLY A 11 21.94 -1.86 6.24
CA GLY A 11 22.67 -1.71 4.99
C GLY A 11 23.10 -0.29 4.68
N ALA A 12 23.82 -0.15 3.56
CA ALA A 12 24.33 1.13 3.08
C ALA A 12 24.39 1.15 1.54
N PRO A 13 24.43 2.36 0.93
CA PRO A 13 24.79 2.48 -0.47
C PRO A 13 26.15 1.86 -0.73
N ALA A 14 26.24 0.95 -1.70
CA ALA A 14 27.51 0.39 -2.14
C ALA A 14 28.10 1.20 -3.29
N GLY A 15 29.43 1.24 -3.38
CA GLY A 15 30.15 2.06 -4.37
C GLY A 15 30.02 1.62 -5.83
N ASP A 16 29.29 0.52 -6.11
CA ASP A 16 29.03 -0.02 -7.45
C ASP A 16 27.71 0.48 -8.06
N GLY A 17 27.05 1.48 -7.43
CA GLY A 17 25.74 2.00 -7.87
C GLY A 17 24.55 1.15 -7.45
N VAL A 18 24.80 0.09 -6.70
CA VAL A 18 23.78 -0.77 -6.10
C VAL A 18 23.81 -0.58 -4.59
N SER A 19 22.67 -0.31 -3.96
CA SER A 19 22.53 -0.35 -2.50
C SER A 19 22.02 -1.71 -2.08
N ARG A 20 22.56 -2.25 -1.01
CA ARG A 20 22.16 -3.54 -0.46
C ARG A 20 21.67 -3.38 0.96
N PHE A 21 20.48 -3.89 1.21
CA PHE A 21 19.84 -3.84 2.50
C PHE A 21 19.42 -5.25 2.90
N ALA A 22 19.31 -5.46 4.20
CA ALA A 22 18.80 -6.69 4.78
C ALA A 22 17.71 -6.37 5.81
N ARG A 23 16.76 -7.27 5.96
CA ARG A 23 15.74 -7.18 6.98
C ARG A 23 15.23 -8.56 7.36
N GLU A 24 14.94 -8.77 8.63
CA GLU A 24 14.17 -9.93 9.08
C GLU A 24 12.68 -9.69 8.76
N LEU A 25 12.02 -10.63 8.09
CA LEU A 25 10.57 -10.66 7.94
C LEU A 25 9.96 -11.27 9.21
N PRO A 26 9.34 -10.48 10.08
CA PRO A 26 8.73 -11.01 11.30
C PRO A 26 7.45 -11.78 10.99
N GLU A 27 7.15 -12.83 11.76
CA GLU A 27 5.94 -13.65 11.58
C GLU A 27 4.64 -12.84 11.64
N ARG A 28 4.61 -11.76 12.44
CA ARG A 28 3.43 -10.86 12.53
C ARG A 28 3.07 -10.16 11.23
N TRP A 29 3.98 -10.11 10.25
CA TRP A 29 3.75 -9.59 8.91
C TRP A 29 3.47 -10.72 7.89
N CYS A 30 3.03 -11.87 8.37
CA CYS A 30 2.68 -13.00 7.54
C CYS A 30 1.22 -13.40 7.76
N PHE A 31 0.57 -13.87 6.68
CA PHE A 31 -0.71 -14.56 6.71
C PHE A 31 -0.44 -16.04 6.44
N ASP A 32 -0.82 -16.91 7.35
CA ASP A 32 -0.61 -18.36 7.22
C ASP A 32 0.81 -18.73 6.75
N GLY A 33 1.81 -18.12 7.42
CA GLY A 33 3.23 -18.34 7.13
C GLY A 33 3.74 -17.73 5.83
N ARG A 34 2.94 -16.92 5.12
CA ARG A 34 3.33 -16.22 3.89
C ARG A 34 3.42 -14.73 4.13
N ALA A 35 4.43 -14.09 3.58
CA ALA A 35 4.64 -12.66 3.66
C ALA A 35 3.42 -11.88 3.16
N PHE A 36 2.98 -10.90 3.96
CA PHE A 36 2.04 -9.90 3.49
C PHE A 36 2.69 -9.05 2.39
N GLY A 37 2.07 -9.02 1.20
CA GLY A 37 2.61 -8.33 0.02
C GLY A 37 2.84 -6.84 0.27
N GLY A 38 1.91 -6.19 0.96
CA GLY A 38 2.04 -4.79 1.37
C GLY A 38 3.30 -4.53 2.19
N TYR A 39 3.65 -5.41 3.13
CA TYR A 39 4.87 -5.26 3.93
C TYR A 39 6.14 -5.36 3.07
N THR A 40 6.23 -6.38 2.22
CA THR A 40 7.42 -6.55 1.36
C THR A 40 7.55 -5.45 0.32
N SER A 41 6.43 -4.93 -0.19
CA SER A 41 6.37 -3.77 -1.09
C SER A 41 6.79 -2.48 -0.38
N ALA A 42 6.33 -2.29 0.86
CA ALA A 42 6.70 -1.16 1.70
C ALA A 42 8.19 -1.16 2.06
N LEU A 43 8.78 -2.34 2.36
CA LEU A 43 10.24 -2.48 2.56
C LEU A 43 11.02 -2.14 1.30
N ALA A 44 10.57 -2.60 0.12
CA ALA A 44 11.20 -2.26 -1.15
C ALA A 44 11.18 -0.74 -1.39
N LEU A 45 10.03 -0.09 -1.13
CA LEU A 45 9.90 1.37 -1.26
C LEU A 45 10.78 2.11 -0.26
N ALA A 46 10.86 1.65 1.01
CA ALA A 46 11.75 2.22 2.02
C ALA A 46 13.23 2.15 1.59
N ALA A 47 13.66 1.00 1.05
CA ALA A 47 15.00 0.83 0.52
C ALA A 47 15.27 1.76 -0.68
N MET A 48 14.28 1.95 -1.56
CA MET A 48 14.39 2.88 -2.68
C MET A 48 14.47 4.34 -2.21
N PHE A 49 13.74 4.73 -1.16
CA PHE A 49 13.89 6.06 -0.54
C PHE A 49 15.30 6.26 -0.01
N ALA A 50 15.82 5.28 0.75
CA ALA A 50 17.18 5.32 1.30
C ALA A 50 18.25 5.40 0.19
N HIS A 51 18.06 4.69 -0.93
CA HIS A 51 18.97 4.72 -2.08
C HIS A 51 18.90 6.04 -2.85
N SER A 52 17.69 6.54 -3.12
CA SER A 52 17.50 7.73 -3.97
C SER A 52 17.79 9.03 -3.25
N GLY A 53 17.63 9.07 -1.92
CA GLY A 53 17.71 10.28 -1.09
C GLY A 53 16.63 11.32 -1.41
N ARG A 54 15.57 10.95 -2.14
CA ARG A 54 14.50 11.87 -2.57
C ARG A 54 13.31 11.81 -1.63
N PRO A 55 12.57 12.93 -1.44
CA PRO A 55 11.52 13.00 -0.43
C PRO A 55 10.20 12.36 -0.87
N ALA A 56 9.99 12.13 -2.17
CA ALA A 56 8.72 11.64 -2.69
C ALA A 56 8.86 10.68 -3.87
N ALA A 57 8.07 9.63 -3.86
CA ALA A 57 7.83 8.78 -5.01
C ALA A 57 6.65 9.32 -5.84
N ALA A 58 6.77 9.28 -7.16
CA ALA A 58 5.68 9.60 -8.08
C ALA A 58 4.82 8.37 -8.37
N SER A 59 5.45 7.20 -8.41
CA SER A 59 4.77 5.93 -8.65
C SER A 59 5.55 4.78 -8.04
N LEU A 60 4.84 3.69 -7.77
CA LEU A 60 5.40 2.38 -7.46
C LEU A 60 4.70 1.34 -8.31
N SER A 61 5.44 0.43 -8.90
CA SER A 61 4.93 -0.76 -9.57
C SER A 61 5.66 -1.98 -9.04
N VAL A 62 4.92 -2.95 -8.53
CA VAL A 62 5.42 -4.16 -7.90
C VAL A 62 4.92 -5.37 -8.67
N THR A 63 5.81 -6.34 -8.88
CA THR A 63 5.48 -7.69 -9.34
C THR A 63 5.84 -8.68 -8.25
N PHE A 64 4.85 -9.42 -7.75
CA PHE A 64 5.07 -10.51 -6.80
C PHE A 64 5.45 -11.77 -7.58
N VAL A 65 6.64 -12.28 -7.32
CA VAL A 65 7.22 -13.43 -8.05
C VAL A 65 7.00 -14.72 -7.28
N ASP A 66 7.14 -14.66 -5.95
CA ASP A 66 7.00 -15.82 -5.06
C ASP A 66 6.56 -15.37 -3.67
N GLY A 67 6.00 -16.28 -2.89
CA GLY A 67 5.65 -16.03 -1.48
C GLY A 67 6.89 -16.04 -0.59
N GLY A 68 7.13 -14.96 0.16
CA GLY A 68 8.09 -14.96 1.26
C GLY A 68 7.56 -15.71 2.48
N ALA A 69 8.45 -16.08 3.41
CA ALA A 69 8.13 -16.69 4.69
C ALA A 69 8.91 -15.95 5.81
N PRO A 70 8.57 -16.12 7.10
CA PRO A 70 9.35 -15.54 8.18
C PRO A 70 10.84 -15.85 8.03
N GLY A 71 11.70 -14.86 8.27
CA GLY A 71 13.16 -14.99 8.16
C GLY A 71 13.82 -13.86 7.35
N PRO A 72 15.12 -13.98 7.10
CA PRO A 72 15.91 -12.91 6.51
C PRO A 72 15.52 -12.64 5.05
N LEU A 73 15.41 -11.35 4.72
CA LEU A 73 15.23 -10.80 3.38
C LEU A 73 16.49 -10.03 2.98
N GLU A 74 16.81 -10.08 1.70
CA GLU A 74 17.85 -9.29 1.04
C GLU A 74 17.17 -8.36 0.03
N ILE A 75 17.58 -7.08 0.00
CA ILE A 75 16.99 -6.08 -0.88
C ILE A 75 18.13 -5.39 -1.64
N ASP A 76 18.20 -5.64 -2.94
CA ASP A 76 19.11 -4.95 -3.85
C ASP A 76 18.36 -3.80 -4.53
N VAL A 77 18.94 -2.60 -4.48
CA VAL A 77 18.35 -1.40 -5.09
C VAL A 77 19.36 -0.77 -6.04
N ARG A 78 18.90 -0.43 -7.26
CA ARG A 78 19.73 0.24 -8.25
C ARG A 78 19.00 1.39 -8.93
N SER A 79 19.72 2.43 -9.30
CA SER A 79 19.22 3.47 -10.19
C SER A 79 19.18 2.95 -11.63
N ILE A 80 18.01 2.99 -12.26
CA ILE A 80 17.84 2.76 -13.70
C ILE A 80 18.20 4.04 -14.44
N ARG A 81 17.77 5.19 -13.90
CA ARG A 81 18.03 6.52 -14.43
C ARG A 81 18.16 7.52 -13.30
N GLY A 82 19.25 8.26 -13.28
CA GLY A 82 19.45 9.44 -12.45
C GLY A 82 19.24 10.72 -13.27
N GLY A 83 18.50 11.69 -12.71
CA GLY A 83 18.31 12.99 -13.30
C GLY A 83 18.16 14.06 -12.21
N ARG A 84 18.30 15.34 -12.60
CA ARG A 84 18.22 16.46 -11.64
C ARG A 84 16.85 16.55 -10.96
N THR A 85 15.77 16.34 -11.69
CA THR A 85 14.37 16.52 -11.22
C THR A 85 13.64 15.22 -10.97
N ALA A 86 14.12 14.08 -11.53
CA ALA A 86 13.50 12.78 -11.35
C ALA A 86 14.54 11.67 -11.46
N ALA A 87 14.28 10.55 -10.79
CA ALA A 87 15.06 9.33 -10.87
C ALA A 87 14.13 8.11 -11.00
N ALA A 88 14.54 7.12 -11.80
CA ALA A 88 13.91 5.81 -11.84
C ALA A 88 14.78 4.82 -11.07
N VAL A 89 14.18 4.08 -10.17
CA VAL A 89 14.84 3.16 -9.25
C VAL A 89 14.16 1.81 -9.30
N GLU A 90 14.94 0.74 -9.28
CA GLU A 90 14.46 -0.63 -9.19
C GLU A 90 14.94 -1.26 -7.89
N ALA A 91 14.08 -2.04 -7.25
CA ALA A 91 14.42 -2.91 -6.12
C ALA A 91 14.07 -4.36 -6.45
N THR A 92 14.93 -5.28 -5.99
CA THR A 92 14.66 -6.72 -6.01
C THR A 92 14.76 -7.25 -4.59
N VAL A 93 13.66 -7.81 -4.08
CA VAL A 93 13.63 -8.47 -2.77
C VAL A 93 13.83 -9.96 -2.95
N ARG A 94 14.76 -10.53 -2.21
CA ARG A 94 15.10 -11.96 -2.23
C ARG A 94 15.01 -12.59 -0.87
N GLN A 95 14.76 -13.88 -0.88
CA GLN A 95 14.83 -14.72 0.31
C GLN A 95 15.44 -16.07 -0.06
N ARG A 96 16.49 -16.49 0.63
CA ARG A 96 17.19 -17.78 0.38
C ARG A 96 17.58 -17.94 -1.10
N GLY A 97 18.07 -16.87 -1.73
CA GLY A 97 18.47 -16.85 -3.15
C GLY A 97 17.32 -16.80 -4.17
N ARG A 98 16.06 -16.85 -3.75
CA ARG A 98 14.87 -16.75 -4.63
C ARG A 98 14.36 -15.31 -4.65
N THR A 99 14.02 -14.79 -5.81
CA THR A 99 13.31 -13.51 -5.94
C THR A 99 11.87 -13.69 -5.49
N ILE A 100 11.44 -12.88 -4.53
CA ILE A 100 10.04 -12.84 -4.06
C ILE A 100 9.27 -11.66 -4.61
N LEU A 101 9.98 -10.55 -4.91
CA LEU A 101 9.37 -9.32 -5.40
C LEU A 101 10.36 -8.52 -6.26
N ILE A 102 9.84 -7.89 -7.31
CA ILE A 102 10.54 -6.86 -8.09
C ILE A 102 9.68 -5.59 -8.05
N ALA A 103 10.28 -4.45 -7.77
CA ALA A 103 9.61 -3.18 -7.70
C ALA A 103 10.34 -2.11 -8.52
N ASN A 104 9.58 -1.23 -9.17
CA ASN A 104 10.07 -0.07 -9.89
C ASN A 104 9.36 1.18 -9.39
N SER A 105 10.10 2.26 -9.22
CA SER A 105 9.56 3.53 -8.74
C SER A 105 10.18 4.71 -9.47
N TRP A 106 9.36 5.70 -9.79
CA TRP A 106 9.83 7.04 -10.13
C TRP A 106 9.80 7.92 -8.89
N PHE A 107 10.89 8.62 -8.66
CA PHE A 107 11.05 9.63 -7.62
C PHE A 107 11.16 11.01 -8.25
N ALA A 108 10.58 12.03 -7.63
CA ALA A 108 10.64 13.40 -8.11
C ALA A 108 10.94 14.37 -6.97
N ASP A 109 11.77 15.40 -7.27
CA ASP A 109 12.03 16.50 -6.35
C ASP A 109 10.98 17.60 -6.59
N GLY A 110 9.89 17.50 -5.88
CA GLY A 110 8.81 18.45 -5.96
C GLY A 110 8.11 18.46 -7.34
N TRP A 111 6.85 18.18 -7.35
CA TRP A 111 6.03 18.42 -8.51
C TRP A 111 5.77 19.93 -8.61
N LEU A 112 6.64 20.64 -9.33
CA LEU A 112 6.44 22.03 -9.72
C LEU A 112 5.65 22.04 -11.04
N GLY A 113 4.45 21.45 -11.03
CA GLY A 113 3.55 21.51 -12.16
C GLY A 113 2.59 22.70 -12.07
N PRO A 114 1.91 23.06 -13.16
CA PRO A 114 0.76 23.97 -13.10
C PRO A 114 -0.28 23.37 -12.14
N PRO A 115 -1.16 24.19 -11.54
CA PRO A 115 -2.23 23.70 -10.67
C PRO A 115 -2.96 22.55 -11.36
N SER A 116 -3.13 21.45 -10.64
CA SER A 116 -3.82 20.27 -11.15
C SER A 116 -5.25 20.65 -11.55
N VAL A 117 -5.65 20.28 -12.74
CA VAL A 117 -7.06 20.23 -13.07
C VAL A 117 -7.53 18.87 -12.54
N ASP A 118 -8.29 18.86 -11.46
CA ASP A 118 -8.90 17.64 -10.95
C ASP A 118 -9.92 17.14 -11.99
N ALA A 119 -9.48 16.22 -12.82
CA ALA A 119 -10.40 15.43 -13.62
C ALA A 119 -10.95 14.32 -12.72
N PRO A 120 -12.28 14.14 -12.64
CA PRO A 120 -12.84 13.06 -11.83
C PRO A 120 -12.35 11.72 -12.36
N ILE A 121 -11.89 10.85 -11.42
CA ILE A 121 -11.55 9.48 -11.76
C ILE A 121 -12.85 8.73 -12.04
N PRO A 122 -13.01 7.98 -13.14
CA PRO A 122 -14.29 7.43 -13.57
C PRO A 122 -15.01 6.51 -12.57
N PHE A 123 -14.32 6.07 -11.51
CA PHE A 123 -14.87 5.14 -10.51
C PHE A 123 -15.09 5.76 -9.12
N GLU A 124 -14.93 7.07 -8.97
CA GLU A 124 -15.16 7.74 -7.69
C GLU A 124 -16.64 7.76 -7.31
N ARG A 125 -16.93 7.40 -6.08
CA ARG A 125 -18.28 7.50 -5.50
C ARG A 125 -18.43 8.69 -4.57
N TYR A 126 -17.37 9.09 -3.90
CA TYR A 126 -17.33 10.15 -2.90
C TYR A 126 -16.39 11.29 -3.31
N GLY A 127 -16.53 12.44 -2.66
CA GLY A 127 -15.71 13.61 -2.95
C GLY A 127 -16.15 14.40 -4.19
N THR A 128 -17.32 14.07 -4.76
CA THR A 128 -17.93 14.81 -5.86
C THR A 128 -18.98 15.80 -5.33
N ALA A 129 -19.39 16.76 -6.16
CA ALA A 129 -20.48 17.69 -5.79
C ALA A 129 -21.80 16.96 -5.49
N ALA A 130 -22.04 15.80 -6.09
CA ALA A 130 -23.24 14.98 -5.89
C ALA A 130 -23.13 14.02 -4.68
N SER A 131 -21.90 13.72 -4.25
CA SER A 131 -21.65 12.79 -3.13
C SER A 131 -20.46 13.30 -2.32
N PRO A 132 -20.67 14.14 -1.30
CA PRO A 132 -19.60 14.64 -0.45
C PRO A 132 -18.92 13.51 0.32
N LEU A 133 -17.69 13.78 0.78
CA LEU A 133 -16.98 12.84 1.64
C LEU A 133 -17.75 12.56 2.92
N PRO A 134 -17.91 11.30 3.32
CA PRO A 134 -18.44 10.96 4.63
C PRO A 134 -17.50 11.40 5.74
N ASP A 135 -18.03 11.73 6.91
CA ASP A 135 -17.22 12.01 8.09
C ASP A 135 -16.58 10.71 8.61
N PRO A 136 -15.24 10.66 8.83
CA PRO A 136 -14.59 9.48 9.41
C PRO A 136 -15.19 9.05 10.76
N SER A 137 -15.65 9.99 11.58
CA SER A 137 -16.25 9.69 12.89
C SER A 137 -17.62 9.02 12.81
N ALA A 138 -18.32 9.15 11.68
CA ALA A 138 -19.61 8.52 11.45
C ALA A 138 -19.50 7.04 11.02
N GLY A 139 -18.32 6.59 10.60
CA GLY A 139 -18.07 5.21 10.18
C GLY A 139 -18.07 4.23 11.36
N SER A 140 -18.54 3.00 11.12
CA SER A 140 -18.43 1.91 12.10
C SER A 140 -16.98 1.48 12.29
N SER A 141 -16.56 1.16 13.53
CA SER A 141 -15.23 0.56 13.74
C SER A 141 -15.12 -0.77 13.01
N LEU A 142 -13.94 -1.02 12.43
CA LEU A 142 -13.58 -2.27 11.76
C LEU A 142 -12.41 -2.96 12.49
N ASP A 143 -12.34 -2.86 13.80
CA ASP A 143 -11.29 -3.44 14.64
C ASP A 143 -11.18 -4.96 14.46
N TRP A 144 -12.29 -5.63 14.14
CA TRP A 144 -12.35 -7.04 13.82
C TRP A 144 -11.36 -7.46 12.72
N ILE A 145 -11.03 -6.57 11.77
CA ILE A 145 -10.04 -6.87 10.71
C ILE A 145 -8.67 -7.13 11.33
N GLY A 146 -8.23 -6.30 12.28
CA GLY A 146 -6.97 -6.51 12.98
C GLY A 146 -7.01 -7.66 13.99
N GLU A 147 -8.20 -8.04 14.48
CA GLU A 147 -8.38 -9.22 15.34
C GLU A 147 -8.25 -10.51 14.52
N GLU A 148 -8.91 -10.58 13.37
CA GLU A 148 -8.87 -11.74 12.45
C GLU A 148 -7.52 -11.84 11.73
N TYR A 149 -6.96 -10.69 11.31
CA TYR A 149 -5.71 -10.62 10.56
C TYR A 149 -4.66 -9.80 11.31
N PRO A 150 -3.83 -10.44 12.19
CA PRO A 150 -2.86 -9.72 13.03
C PRO A 150 -1.87 -8.84 12.27
N SER A 151 -1.51 -9.20 11.04
CA SER A 151 -0.63 -8.40 10.17
C SER A 151 -1.26 -7.09 9.70
N LEU A 152 -2.59 -6.92 9.86
CA LEU A 152 -3.30 -5.69 9.55
C LEU A 152 -3.54 -4.78 10.78
N ARG A 153 -2.95 -5.09 11.93
CA ARG A 153 -3.07 -4.25 13.14
C ARG A 153 -2.36 -2.91 13.07
N PHE A 154 -1.65 -2.64 11.99
CA PHE A 154 -0.93 -1.37 11.80
C PHE A 154 -1.84 -0.16 11.58
N ALA A 155 -3.14 -0.35 11.42
CA ALA A 155 -4.05 0.72 11.04
C ALA A 155 -5.37 0.70 11.83
N GLN A 156 -5.91 1.89 12.06
CA GLN A 156 -7.30 2.11 12.43
C GLN A 156 -8.16 2.14 11.17
N ARG A 157 -9.40 1.64 11.26
CA ARG A 157 -10.33 1.56 10.13
C ARG A 157 -11.74 1.93 10.54
N ARG A 158 -12.44 2.64 9.65
CA ARG A 158 -13.83 3.03 9.79
C ARG A 158 -14.58 2.70 8.51
N GLY A 159 -15.59 1.84 8.60
CA GLY A 159 -16.41 1.45 7.45
C GLY A 159 -17.33 2.58 7.01
N VAL A 160 -17.33 2.88 5.72
CA VAL A 160 -18.29 3.77 5.05
C VAL A 160 -19.32 2.92 4.29
N ASP A 161 -18.83 2.10 3.39
CA ASP A 161 -19.59 1.06 2.70
C ASP A 161 -18.76 -0.23 2.79
N TYR A 162 -18.70 -0.77 4.00
CA TYR A 162 -17.87 -1.91 4.33
C TYR A 162 -18.63 -2.85 5.26
N PRO A 163 -18.55 -4.17 5.07
CA PRO A 163 -19.22 -5.15 5.91
C PRO A 163 -18.79 -5.07 7.38
N ALA A 164 -19.75 -5.24 8.29
CA ALA A 164 -19.48 -5.23 9.72
C ALA A 164 -18.69 -6.46 10.22
N SER A 165 -18.62 -7.52 9.43
CA SER A 165 -17.82 -8.74 9.71
C SER A 165 -17.66 -9.57 8.42
N LEU A 166 -16.77 -10.55 8.42
CA LEU A 166 -16.61 -11.50 7.31
C LEU A 166 -17.92 -12.19 6.92
N ALA A 167 -18.76 -12.54 7.88
CA ALA A 167 -20.06 -13.19 7.62
C ALA A 167 -21.03 -12.31 6.81
N HIS A 168 -20.84 -10.98 6.81
CA HIS A 168 -21.67 -10.02 6.11
C HIS A 168 -21.14 -9.61 4.74
N PHE A 169 -20.09 -10.26 4.23
CA PHE A 169 -19.58 -10.05 2.85
C PHE A 169 -20.56 -10.57 1.76
N ALA A 170 -21.79 -10.91 2.09
CA ALA A 170 -22.77 -11.45 1.15
C ALA A 170 -23.40 -10.43 0.18
N ASP A 171 -23.16 -9.12 0.36
CA ASP A 171 -23.55 -8.10 -0.62
C ASP A 171 -22.57 -8.14 -1.80
N ARG A 172 -23.00 -8.80 -2.86
CA ARG A 172 -22.17 -9.12 -4.04
C ARG A 172 -21.81 -7.91 -4.94
N ARG A 173 -21.93 -6.69 -4.47
CA ARG A 173 -21.42 -5.52 -5.18
C ARG A 173 -19.90 -5.49 -5.04
N PRO A 174 -19.15 -5.45 -6.15
CA PRO A 174 -17.68 -5.47 -6.12
C PRO A 174 -17.11 -4.09 -5.77
N GLU A 175 -17.60 -3.48 -4.71
CA GLU A 175 -17.24 -2.14 -4.27
C GLU A 175 -17.14 -2.11 -2.74
N VAL A 176 -16.13 -1.41 -2.24
CA VAL A 176 -15.99 -1.06 -0.81
C VAL A 176 -15.52 0.37 -0.66
N ALA A 177 -15.81 0.97 0.49
CA ALA A 177 -15.24 2.24 0.92
C ALA A 177 -15.02 2.20 2.43
N LEU A 178 -13.81 2.58 2.83
CA LEU A 178 -13.45 2.67 4.24
C LEU A 178 -12.44 3.79 4.46
N TRP A 179 -12.52 4.39 5.64
CA TRP A 179 -11.46 5.26 6.13
C TRP A 179 -10.36 4.42 6.76
N VAL A 180 -9.12 4.74 6.43
CA VAL A 180 -7.91 4.13 6.99
C VAL A 180 -7.01 5.22 7.57
N SER A 181 -6.30 4.89 8.64
CA SER A 181 -5.29 5.74 9.26
C SER A 181 -4.25 4.81 9.87
N THR A 182 -2.98 5.12 9.70
CA THR A 182 -1.92 4.34 10.36
C THR A 182 -1.98 4.60 11.86
N ASP A 183 -1.90 3.55 12.65
CA ASP A 183 -1.86 3.67 14.11
C ASP A 183 -0.45 4.13 14.49
N GLY A 184 -0.24 5.46 14.44
CA GLY A 184 1.09 6.06 14.55
C GLY A 184 1.71 5.81 15.92
N GLY A 185 2.97 5.43 15.94
CA GLY A 185 3.88 5.76 17.00
C GLY A 185 3.87 7.27 17.27
N ALA A 186 4.62 7.73 18.24
CA ALA A 186 4.62 9.16 18.63
C ALA A 186 4.84 10.07 17.41
N PRO A 187 3.97 11.08 17.18
CA PRO A 187 4.10 11.97 16.04
C PRO A 187 5.48 12.63 16.04
N GLY A 188 6.21 12.53 14.95
CA GLY A 188 7.43 13.31 14.70
C GLY A 188 8.74 12.55 14.64
N ASP A 189 8.76 11.23 14.77
CA ASP A 189 9.97 10.44 14.51
C ASP A 189 10.03 10.02 13.03
N LEU A 190 10.56 10.90 12.18
CA LEU A 190 10.82 10.63 10.76
C LEU A 190 11.81 9.47 10.52
N SER A 191 12.36 8.88 11.58
CA SER A 191 13.18 7.67 11.49
C SER A 191 12.34 6.40 11.39
N ASP A 192 11.03 6.46 11.68
CA ASP A 192 10.11 5.36 11.44
C ASP A 192 9.58 5.41 10.00
N PRO A 193 9.95 4.47 9.13
CA PRO A 193 9.42 4.43 7.76
C PRO A 193 7.89 4.35 7.66
N LEU A 194 7.18 3.85 8.69
CA LEU A 194 5.72 3.90 8.76
C LEU A 194 5.18 5.33 8.88
N GLU A 195 5.97 6.26 9.39
CA GLU A 195 5.60 7.67 9.39
C GLU A 195 5.67 8.28 8.00
N HIS A 196 6.39 7.64 7.05
CA HIS A 196 6.39 8.10 5.67
C HIS A 196 5.05 7.80 5.01
N PRO A 197 4.27 8.82 4.61
CA PRO A 197 2.90 8.63 4.15
C PRO A 197 2.76 7.64 3.00
N GLN A 198 3.68 7.65 2.05
CA GLN A 198 3.63 6.80 0.88
C GLN A 198 3.94 5.32 1.19
N ILE A 199 4.72 5.05 2.24
CA ILE A 199 4.93 3.67 2.74
C ILE A 199 3.63 3.16 3.37
N ALA A 200 2.96 3.98 4.17
CA ALA A 200 1.65 3.66 4.73
C ALA A 200 0.59 3.44 3.64
N ASP A 201 0.59 4.27 2.59
CA ASP A 201 -0.32 4.12 1.45
C ASP A 201 -0.17 2.76 0.75
N VAL A 202 1.06 2.25 0.60
CA VAL A 202 1.33 0.92 0.02
C VAL A 202 0.76 -0.20 0.90
N LEU A 203 0.91 -0.09 2.23
CA LEU A 203 0.33 -1.04 3.17
C LEU A 203 -1.19 -1.06 3.08
N HIS A 204 -1.83 0.12 3.06
CA HIS A 204 -3.28 0.23 2.94
C HIS A 204 -3.78 -0.27 1.57
N ALA A 205 -3.05 0.02 0.49
CA ALA A 205 -3.40 -0.41 -0.85
C ALA A 205 -3.47 -1.95 -0.94
N ASP A 206 -2.41 -2.65 -0.57
CA ASP A 206 -2.39 -4.12 -0.63
C ASP A 206 -3.35 -4.77 0.37
N ALA A 207 -3.57 -4.13 1.54
CA ALA A 207 -4.48 -4.64 2.56
C ALA A 207 -5.95 -4.64 2.12
N HIS A 208 -6.37 -3.65 1.30
CA HIS A 208 -7.80 -3.38 1.10
C HIS A 208 -8.25 -3.31 -0.36
N LEU A 209 -7.31 -3.33 -1.32
CA LEU A 209 -7.69 -3.21 -2.72
C LEU A 209 -8.49 -4.43 -3.20
N PHE A 210 -8.19 -5.63 -2.68
CA PHE A 210 -8.92 -6.84 -3.00
C PHE A 210 -10.18 -7.09 -2.15
N ASP A 211 -10.52 -6.21 -1.22
CA ASP A 211 -11.75 -6.35 -0.45
C ASP A 211 -12.99 -6.29 -1.35
N ALA A 212 -12.98 -5.43 -2.39
CA ALA A 212 -14.08 -5.31 -3.33
C ALA A 212 -14.34 -6.59 -4.13
N PRO A 213 -13.37 -7.19 -4.84
CA PRO A 213 -13.57 -8.46 -5.49
C PRO A 213 -13.79 -9.61 -4.49
N GLY A 214 -13.23 -9.54 -3.29
CA GLY A 214 -13.46 -10.50 -2.21
C GLY A 214 -14.93 -10.60 -1.80
N LYS A 215 -15.69 -9.50 -1.86
CA LYS A 215 -17.14 -9.51 -1.64
C LYS A 215 -17.88 -10.38 -2.67
N VAL A 216 -17.36 -10.50 -3.88
CA VAL A 216 -17.96 -11.29 -4.95
C VAL A 216 -17.66 -12.78 -4.79
N CYS A 217 -16.43 -13.11 -4.40
CA CYS A 217 -15.97 -14.51 -4.27
C CYS A 217 -16.42 -15.17 -2.97
N GLY A 218 -16.73 -14.37 -1.93
CA GLY A 218 -16.80 -14.84 -0.56
C GLY A 218 -15.41 -15.14 0.00
N PHE A 219 -14.89 -14.30 0.86
CA PHE A 219 -13.55 -14.51 1.47
C PHE A 219 -13.41 -15.81 2.27
N VAL A 220 -14.52 -16.46 2.61
CA VAL A 220 -14.52 -17.59 3.56
C VAL A 220 -13.81 -18.82 2.99
N ASP A 221 -13.74 -18.95 1.66
CA ASP A 221 -13.20 -20.14 1.00
C ASP A 221 -12.17 -19.82 -0.12
N ALA A 222 -11.84 -18.54 -0.33
CA ALA A 222 -10.99 -18.14 -1.46
C ALA A 222 -9.76 -17.38 -0.99
N TRP A 223 -8.59 -17.89 -1.30
CA TRP A 223 -7.33 -17.16 -1.15
C TRP A 223 -7.12 -16.26 -2.36
N LEU A 224 -6.97 -14.96 -2.10
CA LEU A 224 -6.58 -13.99 -3.10
C LEU A 224 -5.07 -13.79 -3.04
N LEU A 225 -4.38 -14.12 -4.12
CA LEU A 225 -2.94 -13.94 -4.27
C LEU A 225 -2.68 -12.74 -5.17
N SER A 226 -2.05 -11.69 -4.65
CA SER A 226 -1.60 -10.55 -5.44
C SER A 226 -0.52 -11.00 -6.45
N LEU A 227 -0.68 -10.64 -7.71
CA LEU A 227 0.34 -10.81 -8.76
C LEU A 227 1.12 -9.52 -8.95
N ASP A 228 0.46 -8.38 -8.82
CA ASP A 228 1.05 -7.06 -8.91
C ASP A 228 0.39 -6.06 -7.95
N LEU A 229 1.02 -4.92 -7.78
CA LEU A 229 0.45 -3.73 -7.15
C LEU A 229 1.04 -2.50 -7.82
N SER A 230 0.19 -1.56 -8.22
CA SER A 230 0.63 -0.27 -8.72
C SER A 230 -0.01 0.86 -7.93
N VAL A 231 0.81 1.84 -7.57
CA VAL A 231 0.39 3.06 -6.87
C VAL A 231 0.94 4.25 -7.65
N VAL A 232 0.08 5.20 -8.00
CA VAL A 232 0.46 6.46 -8.64
C VAL A 232 0.01 7.59 -7.72
N TRP A 233 0.98 8.28 -7.11
CA TRP A 233 0.70 9.37 -6.19
C TRP A 233 0.50 10.69 -6.91
N GLN A 234 -0.38 11.50 -6.35
CA GLN A 234 -0.57 12.88 -6.77
C GLN A 234 0.49 13.79 -6.12
N PRO A 235 0.80 14.94 -6.75
CA PRO A 235 1.66 15.94 -6.15
C PRO A 235 1.18 16.35 -4.76
N GLY A 236 2.08 16.36 -3.78
CA GLY A 236 1.75 16.71 -2.39
C GLY A 236 1.22 15.57 -1.51
N ALA A 237 0.92 14.38 -2.06
CA ALA A 237 0.44 13.24 -1.27
C ALA A 237 1.38 12.86 -0.11
N HIS A 238 2.70 13.01 -0.31
CA HIS A 238 3.73 12.75 0.70
C HIS A 238 3.73 13.76 1.86
N LEU A 239 2.99 14.86 1.76
CA LEU A 239 2.87 15.89 2.81
C LEU A 239 1.70 15.61 3.76
N VAL A 240 0.79 14.70 3.40
CA VAL A 240 -0.34 14.32 4.25
C VAL A 240 0.14 13.25 5.23
N PRO A 241 0.14 13.49 6.56
CA PRO A 241 0.65 12.55 7.55
C PRO A 241 0.01 11.16 7.43
N SER A 242 0.77 10.08 7.68
CA SER A 242 0.26 8.71 7.65
C SER A 242 -0.89 8.49 8.66
N THR A 243 -0.88 9.24 9.77
CA THR A 243 -1.90 9.23 10.82
C THR A 243 -3.17 10.02 10.45
N ALA A 244 -3.17 10.80 9.36
CA ALA A 244 -4.37 11.44 8.87
C ALA A 244 -5.31 10.41 8.23
N TRP A 245 -6.61 10.58 8.43
CA TRP A 245 -7.61 9.73 7.79
C TRP A 245 -7.55 9.83 6.26
N ARG A 246 -7.55 8.69 5.60
CA ARG A 246 -7.63 8.54 4.14
C ARG A 246 -8.86 7.71 3.80
N LEU A 247 -9.67 8.19 2.88
CA LEU A 247 -10.72 7.38 2.29
C LEU A 247 -10.12 6.50 1.21
N LEU A 248 -10.16 5.19 1.43
CA LEU A 248 -9.87 4.19 0.42
C LEU A 248 -11.19 3.74 -0.20
N GLU A 249 -11.29 3.91 -1.51
CA GLU A 249 -12.35 3.34 -2.32
C GLU A 249 -11.73 2.27 -3.21
N SER A 250 -12.38 1.11 -3.30
CA SER A 250 -11.95 0.05 -4.19
C SER A 250 -13.13 -0.56 -4.93
N ARG A 251 -12.85 -0.95 -6.16
CA ARG A 251 -13.73 -1.73 -7.04
C ARG A 251 -12.95 -2.86 -7.64
N GLY A 252 -13.64 -3.94 -7.98
CA GLY A 252 -12.97 -5.07 -8.60
C GLY A 252 -13.86 -5.90 -9.47
N SER A 253 -13.26 -6.84 -10.16
CA SER A 253 -13.94 -7.85 -10.97
C SER A 253 -13.27 -9.20 -10.77
N VAL A 254 -14.05 -10.24 -10.95
CA VAL A 254 -13.61 -11.64 -10.88
C VAL A 254 -14.05 -12.33 -12.15
N ALA A 255 -13.10 -12.95 -12.84
CA ALA A 255 -13.38 -13.74 -14.03
C ALA A 255 -12.37 -14.87 -14.20
N ASN A 256 -12.84 -16.10 -14.41
CA ASN A 256 -11.99 -17.27 -14.73
C ASN A 256 -10.83 -17.51 -13.74
N GLY A 257 -11.06 -17.27 -12.45
CA GLY A 257 -10.03 -17.40 -11.41
C GLY A 257 -9.05 -16.23 -11.32
N GLY A 258 -9.18 -15.23 -12.19
CA GLY A 258 -8.45 -13.98 -12.13
C GLY A 258 -9.23 -12.91 -11.38
N VAL A 259 -8.52 -12.03 -10.70
CA VAL A 259 -9.05 -10.88 -9.97
C VAL A 259 -8.37 -9.63 -10.50
N SER A 260 -9.14 -8.58 -10.72
CA SER A 260 -8.62 -7.23 -10.98
C SER A 260 -9.28 -6.26 -10.03
N ALA A 261 -8.48 -5.40 -9.42
CA ALA A 261 -8.94 -4.38 -8.53
C ALA A 261 -8.30 -3.03 -8.87
N TYR A 262 -9.05 -1.96 -8.65
CA TYR A 262 -8.62 -0.59 -8.81
C TYR A 262 -9.28 0.26 -7.75
N GLY A 263 -8.59 1.32 -7.34
CA GLY A 263 -9.06 2.17 -6.26
C GLY A 263 -8.39 3.52 -6.21
N SER A 264 -8.77 4.29 -5.22
CA SER A 264 -8.17 5.58 -4.91
C SER A 264 -8.00 5.77 -3.42
N LEU A 265 -7.02 6.59 -3.05
CA LEU A 265 -6.85 7.16 -1.71
C LEU A 265 -7.14 8.66 -1.79
N ARG A 266 -7.99 9.15 -0.89
CA ARG A 266 -8.30 10.58 -0.73
C ARG A 266 -8.01 11.05 0.68
N GLY A 267 -7.53 12.26 0.81
CA GLY A 267 -7.46 12.96 2.09
C GLY A 267 -8.85 13.29 2.64
N SER A 268 -8.92 13.60 3.92
CA SER A 268 -10.17 14.05 4.56
C SER A 268 -10.68 15.41 4.04
N ASP A 269 -9.84 16.16 3.34
CA ASP A 269 -10.18 17.39 2.63
C ASP A 269 -10.74 17.15 1.22
N GLY A 270 -10.80 15.90 0.78
CA GLY A 270 -11.25 15.51 -0.56
C GLY A 270 -10.14 15.45 -1.62
N SER A 271 -8.93 15.88 -1.30
CA SER A 271 -7.81 15.81 -2.25
C SER A 271 -7.51 14.37 -2.64
N LEU A 272 -7.33 14.12 -3.94
CA LEU A 272 -6.84 12.82 -4.41
C LEU A 272 -5.37 12.69 -3.99
N LEU A 273 -5.02 11.59 -3.32
CA LEU A 273 -3.67 11.29 -2.89
C LEU A 273 -3.00 10.26 -3.79
N ALA A 274 -3.73 9.20 -4.15
CA ALA A 274 -3.19 8.15 -5.01
C ALA A 274 -4.28 7.43 -5.79
N VAL A 275 -3.87 6.86 -6.93
CA VAL A 275 -4.62 5.88 -7.72
C VAL A 275 -3.95 4.53 -7.59
N LEU A 276 -4.74 3.49 -7.42
CA LEU A 276 -4.31 2.14 -7.08
C LEU A 276 -4.82 1.14 -8.10
N THR A 277 -4.00 0.17 -8.49
CA THR A 277 -4.43 -1.01 -9.26
C THR A 277 -3.70 -2.26 -8.79
N SER A 278 -4.36 -3.40 -8.89
CA SER A 278 -3.75 -4.70 -8.60
C SER A 278 -4.47 -5.81 -9.37
N GLN A 279 -3.72 -6.84 -9.74
CA GLN A 279 -4.22 -8.08 -10.28
C GLN A 279 -3.85 -9.24 -9.36
N GLY A 280 -4.67 -10.26 -9.35
CA GLY A 280 -4.47 -11.44 -8.51
C GLY A 280 -5.11 -12.70 -9.05
N LEU A 281 -4.94 -13.77 -8.30
CA LEU A 281 -5.53 -15.08 -8.56
C LEU A 281 -6.36 -15.53 -7.36
N ILE A 282 -7.47 -16.20 -7.64
CA ILE A 282 -8.26 -16.93 -6.65
C ILE A 282 -7.76 -18.38 -6.61
N ARG A 283 -7.46 -18.86 -5.42
CA ARG A 283 -7.09 -20.26 -5.17
C ARG A 283 -7.95 -20.88 -4.08
#